data_afc5452125b82ace0144b562e30af2c1
#
_entry.id   afc5452125b82ace0144b562e30af2c1
#
_cell.length_a   1.000
_cell.length_b   1.000
_cell.length_c   1.000
_cell.angle_alpha   90.00
_cell.angle_beta   90.00
_cell.angle_gamma   90.00
#
_symmetry.space_group_name_H-M   'P 1'
#
loop_
_entity.id
_entity.type
_entity.pdbx_description
1 polymer ?
#
loop_
_entity_poly.entity_id
_entity_poly.type
_entity_poly.pdbx_seq_one_letter_code
_entity_poly.pdbx_strand_id
1 'polypeptide(L)'
;MERSIVVGVDGSEHSKAALRWALEEARLRGAALRVVHAWWAYPALVPGTPIVSADWDALREEAQEFARRFVADTIGEPEDVEISAVAPHGTAAPVLVEAAKDAELLVVGSRGHGGFAGLLLGSVSQQCAHHARCPLVVVHGAAVESGKEAEAIEGAAVSG
;
A
#
# COMPACT_ATOMS: atom_id res chain seq x y z
N MET A 1 18.61 -17.07 4.39
CA MET A 1 17.32 -16.37 4.35
C MET A 1 17.35 -15.42 3.18
N GLU A 2 16.37 -15.50 2.33
CA GLU A 2 16.25 -14.60 1.19
C GLU A 2 15.87 -13.20 1.69
N ARG A 3 16.61 -12.20 1.25
CA ARG A 3 16.35 -10.80 1.64
C ARG A 3 15.08 -10.35 0.95
N SER A 4 14.12 -9.84 1.68
CA SER A 4 12.86 -9.39 1.10
C SER A 4 12.38 -8.06 1.69
N ILE A 5 11.76 -7.26 0.85
CA ILE A 5 11.02 -6.05 1.22
C ILE A 5 9.53 -6.32 1.00
N VAL A 6 8.71 -5.98 1.98
CA VAL A 6 7.25 -6.07 1.88
C VAL A 6 6.68 -4.67 1.66
N VAL A 7 5.76 -4.53 0.70
CA VAL A 7 5.01 -3.28 0.49
C VAL A 7 3.52 -3.54 0.50
N GLY A 8 2.79 -2.76 1.29
CA GLY A 8 1.33 -2.78 1.34
C GLY A 8 0.72 -1.86 0.28
N VAL A 9 -0.27 -2.39 -0.48
CA VAL A 9 -0.98 -1.64 -1.52
C VAL A 9 -2.49 -1.75 -1.37
N ASP A 10 -3.21 -0.66 -1.65
CA ASP A 10 -4.66 -0.57 -1.56
C ASP A 10 -5.30 0.12 -2.78
N GLY A 11 -4.53 0.42 -3.81
CA GLY A 11 -4.98 1.13 -5.01
C GLY A 11 -4.89 2.66 -4.93
N SER A 12 -4.56 3.23 -3.77
CA SER A 12 -4.38 4.67 -3.61
C SER A 12 -3.11 5.20 -4.28
N GLU A 13 -3.05 6.51 -4.55
CA GLU A 13 -1.85 7.16 -5.07
C GLU A 13 -0.67 7.06 -4.08
N HIS A 14 -0.94 7.07 -2.77
CA HIS A 14 0.09 6.85 -1.75
C HIS A 14 0.68 5.44 -1.83
N SER A 15 -0.13 4.42 -2.10
CA SER A 15 0.37 3.05 -2.28
C SER A 15 1.13 2.87 -3.60
N LYS A 16 0.79 3.62 -4.66
CA LYS A 16 1.62 3.67 -5.88
C LYS A 16 2.99 4.26 -5.61
N ALA A 17 3.05 5.37 -4.87
CA ALA A 17 4.32 5.97 -4.46
C ALA A 17 5.14 5.03 -3.59
N ALA A 18 4.49 4.34 -2.65
CA ALA A 18 5.13 3.33 -1.80
C ALA A 18 5.70 2.16 -2.62
N LEU A 19 4.96 1.67 -3.61
CA LEU A 19 5.41 0.59 -4.48
C LEU A 19 6.64 0.99 -5.32
N ARG A 20 6.63 2.18 -5.91
CA ARG A 20 7.78 2.70 -6.66
C ARG A 20 9.01 2.86 -5.78
N TRP A 21 8.84 3.41 -4.59
CA TRP A 21 9.92 3.56 -3.64
C TRP A 21 10.48 2.20 -3.19
N ALA A 22 9.61 1.24 -2.90
CA ALA A 22 10.00 -0.10 -2.48
C ALA A 22 10.77 -0.86 -3.58
N LEU A 23 10.43 -0.66 -4.86
CA LEU A 23 11.16 -1.22 -5.98
C LEU A 23 12.60 -0.70 -6.04
N GLU A 24 12.79 0.62 -5.93
CA GLU A 24 14.13 1.21 -5.93
C GLU A 24 14.98 0.72 -4.74
N GLU A 25 14.36 0.60 -3.58
CA GLU A 25 15.03 0.08 -2.39
C GLU A 25 15.39 -1.41 -2.53
N ALA A 26 14.52 -2.20 -3.16
CA ALA A 26 14.78 -3.61 -3.47
C ALA A 26 15.99 -3.76 -4.42
N ARG A 27 16.09 -2.91 -5.43
CA ARG A 27 17.25 -2.83 -6.33
C ARG A 27 18.55 -2.54 -5.57
N LEU A 28 18.54 -1.50 -4.75
CA LEU A 28 19.70 -1.07 -3.98
C LEU A 28 20.19 -2.15 -3.01
N ARG A 29 19.28 -2.93 -2.44
CA ARG A 29 19.62 -3.97 -1.46
C ARG A 29 19.84 -5.35 -2.09
N GLY A 30 19.51 -5.53 -3.35
CA GLY A 30 19.48 -6.85 -3.98
C GLY A 30 18.49 -7.79 -3.28
N ALA A 31 17.31 -7.28 -2.95
CA ALA A 31 16.25 -7.98 -2.23
C ALA A 31 15.06 -8.29 -3.15
N ALA A 32 14.32 -9.35 -2.85
CA ALA A 32 13.04 -9.60 -3.47
C ALA A 32 11.97 -8.60 -2.99
N LEU A 33 11.01 -8.27 -3.83
CA LEU A 33 9.90 -7.38 -3.51
C LEU A 33 8.59 -8.17 -3.40
N ARG A 34 7.99 -8.16 -2.22
CA ARG A 34 6.70 -8.79 -1.96
C ARG A 34 5.62 -7.74 -1.84
N VAL A 35 4.74 -7.68 -2.82
CA VAL A 35 3.59 -6.75 -2.84
C VAL A 35 2.39 -7.43 -2.21
N VAL A 36 1.81 -6.81 -1.20
CA VAL A 36 0.72 -7.37 -0.40
C VAL A 36 -0.52 -6.48 -0.49
N HIS A 37 -1.60 -7.03 -1.01
CA HIS A 37 -2.93 -6.43 -1.02
C HIS A 37 -3.84 -7.18 -0.05
N ALA A 38 -4.07 -6.63 1.14
CA ALA A 38 -5.03 -7.20 2.07
C ALA A 38 -6.46 -6.88 1.63
N TRP A 39 -7.33 -7.88 1.61
CA TRP A 39 -8.73 -7.69 1.25
C TRP A 39 -9.66 -8.27 2.33
N TRP A 40 -10.79 -7.61 2.50
CA TRP A 40 -11.80 -8.01 3.44
C TRP A 40 -13.18 -7.93 2.79
N ALA A 41 -13.95 -9.00 2.88
CA ALA A 41 -15.34 -9.02 2.44
C ALA A 41 -16.26 -9.17 3.66
N TYR A 42 -17.22 -8.26 3.79
CA TYR A 42 -18.35 -8.45 4.68
C TYR A 42 -19.46 -9.16 3.92
N PRO A 43 -20.01 -10.26 4.44
CA PRO A 43 -21.30 -10.73 3.93
C PRO A 43 -22.31 -9.59 4.14
N ALA A 44 -22.88 -9.08 3.05
CA ALA A 44 -23.92 -8.08 3.13
C ALA A 44 -25.16 -8.74 3.77
N LEU A 45 -25.37 -8.52 5.07
CA LEU A 45 -26.59 -8.88 5.75
C LEU A 45 -27.67 -7.87 5.36
N VAL A 46 -28.38 -8.15 4.26
CA VAL A 46 -29.59 -7.42 3.92
C VAL A 46 -30.76 -8.10 4.63
N PRO A 47 -31.45 -7.43 5.58
CA PRO A 47 -32.57 -8.03 6.29
C PRO A 47 -33.62 -8.53 5.30
N GLY A 48 -34.02 -9.81 5.44
CA GLY A 48 -35.05 -10.43 4.60
C GLY A 48 -34.55 -11.07 3.30
N THR A 49 -33.26 -11.03 3.01
CA THR A 49 -32.67 -11.81 1.91
C THR A 49 -31.99 -13.07 2.44
N PRO A 50 -32.06 -14.20 1.70
CA PRO A 50 -31.22 -15.35 2.04
C PRO A 50 -29.76 -14.93 2.09
N ILE A 51 -28.98 -15.48 3.03
CA ILE A 51 -27.53 -15.30 3.02
C ILE A 51 -27.05 -15.94 1.71
N VAL A 52 -26.81 -15.13 0.71
CA VAL A 52 -26.13 -15.58 -0.51
C VAL A 52 -24.70 -15.89 -0.03
N SER A 53 -24.34 -17.16 -0.07
CA SER A 53 -22.97 -17.58 0.23
C SER A 53 -22.05 -16.80 -0.72
N ALA A 54 -21.24 -15.89 -0.18
CA ALA A 54 -20.26 -15.20 -0.97
C ALA A 54 -19.37 -16.26 -1.64
N ASP A 55 -19.16 -16.12 -2.94
CA ASP A 55 -18.20 -16.96 -3.64
C ASP A 55 -16.79 -16.51 -3.24
N TRP A 56 -16.28 -17.12 -2.17
CA TRP A 56 -14.99 -16.79 -1.59
C TRP A 56 -13.83 -17.03 -2.56
N ASP A 57 -13.97 -17.99 -3.45
CA ASP A 57 -12.94 -18.28 -4.45
C ASP A 57 -12.92 -17.20 -5.51
N ALA A 58 -14.07 -16.75 -5.98
CA ALA A 58 -14.17 -15.62 -6.91
C ALA A 58 -13.62 -14.32 -6.30
N LEU A 59 -13.95 -14.01 -5.04
CA LEU A 59 -13.43 -12.83 -4.34
C LEU A 59 -11.90 -12.89 -4.15
N ARG A 60 -11.38 -14.06 -3.84
CA ARG A 60 -9.93 -14.28 -3.72
C ARG A 60 -9.22 -14.07 -5.07
N GLU A 61 -9.78 -14.61 -6.14
CA GLU A 61 -9.24 -14.44 -7.49
C GLU A 61 -9.26 -12.97 -7.92
N GLU A 62 -10.35 -12.27 -7.65
CA GLU A 62 -10.46 -10.83 -7.94
C GLU A 62 -9.40 -10.01 -7.18
N ALA A 63 -9.22 -10.26 -5.89
CA ALA A 63 -8.21 -9.59 -5.08
C ALA A 63 -6.78 -9.89 -5.56
N GLN A 64 -6.53 -11.14 -5.94
CA GLN A 64 -5.23 -11.56 -6.48
C GLN A 64 -4.95 -10.91 -7.84
N GLU A 65 -5.95 -10.83 -8.71
CA GLU A 65 -5.82 -10.17 -9.99
C GLU A 65 -5.64 -8.66 -9.83
N PHE A 66 -6.34 -8.05 -8.88
CA PHE A 66 -6.12 -6.64 -8.54
C PHE A 66 -4.65 -6.39 -8.16
N ALA A 67 -4.08 -7.22 -7.28
CA ALA A 67 -2.69 -7.07 -6.87
C ALA A 67 -1.71 -7.15 -8.05
N ARG A 68 -1.91 -8.10 -8.96
CA ARG A 68 -1.07 -8.26 -10.17
C ARG A 68 -1.18 -7.06 -11.10
N ARG A 69 -2.40 -6.62 -11.40
CA ARG A 69 -2.62 -5.45 -12.26
C ARG A 69 -2.04 -4.18 -11.67
N PHE A 70 -2.22 -3.99 -10.36
CA PHE A 70 -1.66 -2.82 -9.68
C PHE A 70 -0.14 -2.75 -9.81
N VAL A 71 0.55 -3.89 -9.70
CA VAL A 71 1.99 -3.97 -9.94
C VAL A 71 2.31 -3.61 -11.39
N ALA A 72 1.69 -4.29 -12.36
CA ALA A 72 1.94 -4.06 -13.78
C ALA A 72 1.68 -2.60 -14.20
N ASP A 73 0.59 -2.01 -13.74
CA ASP A 73 0.21 -0.63 -14.07
C ASP A 73 1.10 0.42 -13.40
N THR A 74 1.70 0.08 -12.24
CA THR A 74 2.47 1.06 -11.45
C THR A 74 3.95 1.02 -11.77
N ILE A 75 4.54 -0.17 -11.91
CA ILE A 75 5.98 -0.38 -12.08
C ILE A 75 6.35 -1.27 -13.28
N GLY A 76 5.36 -1.78 -14.00
CA GLY A 76 5.61 -2.70 -15.11
C GLY A 76 6.10 -4.08 -14.66
N GLU A 77 6.92 -4.70 -15.46
CA GLU A 77 7.52 -6.02 -15.21
C GLU A 77 9.07 -5.90 -15.23
N PRO A 78 9.67 -5.35 -14.17
CA PRO A 78 11.13 -5.23 -14.11
C PRO A 78 11.77 -6.63 -13.98
N GLU A 79 12.79 -6.91 -14.79
CA GLU A 79 13.51 -8.19 -14.80
C GLU A 79 14.64 -8.26 -13.76
N ASP A 80 15.00 -7.13 -13.18
CA ASP A 80 16.14 -6.97 -12.27
C ASP A 80 15.79 -7.18 -10.79
N VAL A 81 14.50 -7.34 -10.46
CA VAL A 81 14.01 -7.62 -9.11
C VAL A 81 13.00 -8.74 -9.15
N GLU A 82 13.16 -9.74 -8.30
CA GLU A 82 12.12 -10.76 -8.10
C GLU A 82 10.90 -10.14 -7.42
N ILE A 83 9.75 -10.14 -8.10
CA ILE A 83 8.51 -9.53 -7.61
C ILE A 83 7.44 -10.61 -7.42
N SER A 84 6.85 -10.65 -6.24
CA SER A 84 5.64 -11.44 -5.96
C SER A 84 4.49 -10.55 -5.52
N ALA A 85 3.31 -10.77 -6.09
CA ALA A 85 2.08 -10.09 -5.70
C ALA A 85 1.12 -11.09 -5.06
N VAL A 86 0.69 -10.82 -3.83
CA VAL A 86 -0.19 -11.70 -3.06
C VAL A 86 -1.34 -10.91 -2.45
N ALA A 87 -2.50 -11.55 -2.34
CA ALA A 87 -3.71 -10.96 -1.78
C ALA A 87 -4.27 -11.80 -0.63
N PRO A 88 -3.69 -11.71 0.57
CA PRO A 88 -4.22 -12.42 1.75
C PRO A 88 -5.55 -11.82 2.21
N HIS A 89 -6.47 -12.68 2.64
CA HIS A 89 -7.71 -12.26 3.29
C HIS A 89 -7.43 -11.77 4.71
N GLY A 90 -7.98 -10.62 5.07
CA GLY A 90 -7.88 -10.04 6.41
C GLY A 90 -7.76 -8.53 6.39
N THR A 91 -7.79 -7.93 7.58
CA THR A 91 -7.57 -6.48 7.75
C THR A 91 -6.12 -6.10 7.46
N ALA A 92 -5.90 -4.94 6.86
CA ALA A 92 -4.63 -4.57 6.26
C ALA A 92 -3.44 -4.60 7.24
N ALA A 93 -3.53 -3.95 8.38
CA ALA A 93 -2.37 -3.83 9.28
C ALA A 93 -1.91 -5.17 9.85
N PRO A 94 -2.77 -6.05 10.40
CA PRO A 94 -2.35 -7.39 10.83
C PRO A 94 -1.77 -8.24 9.71
N VAL A 95 -2.36 -8.19 8.51
CA VAL A 95 -1.85 -8.93 7.34
C VAL A 95 -0.45 -8.46 6.96
N LEU A 96 -0.23 -7.14 6.92
CA LEU A 96 1.08 -6.57 6.57
C LEU A 96 2.14 -6.87 7.63
N VAL A 97 1.81 -6.76 8.91
CA VAL A 97 2.72 -7.07 10.01
C VAL A 97 3.14 -8.55 9.97
N GLU A 98 2.20 -9.46 9.74
CA GLU A 98 2.52 -10.88 9.61
C GLU A 98 3.34 -11.17 8.35
N ALA A 99 2.99 -10.57 7.21
CA ALA A 99 3.74 -10.74 5.96
C ALA A 99 5.19 -10.24 6.07
N ALA A 100 5.44 -9.24 6.91
CA ALA A 100 6.74 -8.59 7.08
C ALA A 100 7.56 -9.11 8.27
N LYS A 101 7.09 -10.12 9.00
CA LYS A 101 7.76 -10.59 10.23
C LYS A 101 9.22 -10.99 10.05
N ASP A 102 9.55 -11.54 8.90
CA ASP A 102 10.90 -12.00 8.52
C ASP A 102 11.51 -11.14 7.40
N ALA A 103 10.87 -10.02 7.03
CA ALA A 103 11.35 -9.11 6.01
C ALA A 103 12.39 -8.13 6.58
N GLU A 104 13.26 -7.61 5.70
CA GLU A 104 14.19 -6.55 6.06
C GLU A 104 13.51 -5.20 6.25
N LEU A 105 12.36 -5.01 5.58
CA LEU A 105 11.67 -3.73 5.56
C LEU A 105 10.19 -3.92 5.24
N LEU A 106 9.33 -3.20 5.94
CA LEU A 106 7.93 -2.98 5.58
C LEU A 106 7.76 -1.56 5.03
N VAL A 107 7.12 -1.43 3.87
CA VAL A 107 6.82 -0.15 3.23
C VAL A 107 5.32 0.03 3.12
N VAL A 108 4.81 1.18 3.50
CA VAL A 108 3.40 1.55 3.37
C VAL A 108 3.25 2.99 2.89
N GLY A 109 2.13 3.31 2.26
CA GLY A 109 1.77 4.70 2.01
C GLY A 109 1.38 5.40 3.32
N SER A 110 1.58 6.69 3.40
CA SER A 110 1.21 7.49 4.58
C SER A 110 -0.29 7.53 4.83
N ARG A 111 -1.10 7.39 3.76
CA ARG A 111 -2.56 7.31 3.78
C ARG A 111 -3.04 6.27 2.76
N GLY A 112 -4.28 5.81 2.96
CA GLY A 112 -4.97 4.95 2.00
C GLY A 112 -6.27 5.59 1.54
N HIS A 113 -7.20 4.77 1.04
CA HIS A 113 -8.56 5.20 0.73
C HIS A 113 -9.30 5.57 2.04
N GLY A 114 -9.87 6.77 2.12
CA GLY A 114 -10.76 7.20 3.20
C GLY A 114 -10.10 7.82 4.43
N GLY A 115 -8.89 8.36 4.33
CA GLY A 115 -8.27 9.12 5.42
C GLY A 115 -8.94 10.47 5.65
N PHE A 116 -9.05 10.91 6.91
CA PHE A 116 -9.48 12.26 7.25
C PHE A 116 -8.45 13.28 6.80
N ALA A 117 -8.89 14.36 6.15
CA ALA A 117 -8.04 15.49 5.83
C ALA A 117 -7.41 16.06 7.10
N GLY A 118 -6.08 16.24 7.11
CA GLY A 118 -5.36 16.80 8.26
C GLY A 118 -4.62 15.79 9.15
N LEU A 119 -4.82 14.48 8.97
CA LEU A 119 -3.99 13.46 9.63
C LEU A 119 -2.70 13.23 8.86
N LEU A 120 -1.58 13.21 9.58
CA LEU A 120 -0.25 12.95 9.01
C LEU A 120 -0.14 11.51 8.51
N LEU A 121 -0.75 10.56 9.21
CA LEU A 121 -0.73 9.13 8.92
C LEU A 121 -2.14 8.54 8.92
N GLY A 122 -2.40 7.60 8.04
CA GLY A 122 -3.61 6.79 8.02
C GLY A 122 -3.62 5.71 9.10
N SER A 123 -4.76 5.07 9.30
CA SER A 123 -4.95 4.02 10.33
C SER A 123 -4.02 2.82 10.12
N VAL A 124 -3.80 2.39 8.88
CA VAL A 124 -2.93 1.24 8.57
C VAL A 124 -1.47 1.58 8.87
N SER A 125 -0.97 2.73 8.42
CA SER A 125 0.41 3.15 8.69
C SER A 125 0.69 3.35 10.17
N GLN A 126 -0.28 3.89 10.94
CA GLN A 126 -0.17 4.00 12.40
C GLN A 126 -0.11 2.62 13.07
N GLN A 127 -1.00 1.70 12.72
CA GLN A 127 -0.99 0.35 13.30
C GLN A 127 0.29 -0.42 12.93
N CYS A 128 0.77 -0.30 11.68
CA CYS A 128 2.05 -0.88 11.29
C CYS A 128 3.21 -0.29 12.12
N ALA A 129 3.21 1.02 12.38
CA ALA A 129 4.24 1.66 13.21
C ALA A 129 4.26 1.13 14.66
N HIS A 130 3.10 0.75 15.20
CA HIS A 130 3.02 0.18 16.55
C HIS A 130 3.38 -1.30 16.63
N HIS A 131 3.14 -2.08 15.56
CA HIS A 131 3.17 -3.53 15.62
C HIS A 131 4.22 -4.20 14.73
N ALA A 132 4.82 -3.48 13.77
CA ALA A 132 5.85 -4.04 12.90
C ALA A 132 7.05 -4.53 13.71
N ARG A 133 7.61 -5.69 13.32
CA ARG A 133 8.79 -6.29 13.92
C ARG A 133 10.07 -6.05 13.12
N CYS A 134 9.94 -5.39 11.98
CA CYS A 134 11.05 -4.94 11.14
C CYS A 134 11.00 -3.42 11.00
N PRO A 135 12.04 -2.78 10.45
CA PRO A 135 12.00 -1.38 10.09
C PRO A 135 10.80 -1.07 9.19
N LEU A 136 10.16 0.09 9.42
CA LEU A 136 9.01 0.57 8.67
C LEU A 136 9.37 1.86 7.95
N VAL A 137 9.03 1.93 6.66
CA VAL A 137 9.07 3.16 5.88
C VAL A 137 7.64 3.56 5.51
N VAL A 138 7.32 4.82 5.78
CA VAL A 138 6.04 5.43 5.40
C VAL A 138 6.31 6.42 4.27
N VAL A 139 5.75 6.14 3.10
CA VAL A 139 5.94 6.96 1.91
C VAL A 139 4.78 7.92 1.76
N HIS A 140 5.07 9.22 1.72
CA HIS A 140 4.10 10.23 1.35
C HIS A 140 3.94 10.24 -0.17
N GLY A 141 2.70 10.12 -0.64
CA GLY A 141 2.42 10.37 -2.06
C GLY A 141 2.84 11.79 -2.40
N ALA A 142 3.37 12.01 -3.60
CA ALA A 142 3.68 13.36 -4.06
C ALA A 142 2.43 14.23 -3.90
N ALA A 143 2.53 15.28 -3.09
CA ALA A 143 1.47 16.24 -2.94
C ALA A 143 1.26 16.88 -4.33
N VAL A 144 0.08 16.67 -4.91
CA VAL A 144 -0.37 17.41 -6.10
C VAL A 144 -0.52 18.91 -5.77
N GLU A 145 -0.29 19.29 -4.51
CA GLU A 145 -0.49 20.63 -3.97
C GLU A 145 0.75 21.53 -3.96
N SER A 146 1.95 21.00 -4.30
CA SER A 146 3.19 21.84 -4.32
C SER A 146 3.14 22.98 -5.35
N GLY A 147 2.26 22.92 -6.34
CA GLY A 147 2.10 23.99 -7.33
C GLY A 147 1.35 25.22 -6.82
N LYS A 148 0.40 25.04 -5.89
CA LYS A 148 -0.42 26.17 -5.38
C LYS A 148 0.27 26.94 -4.26
N GLU A 149 1.07 26.29 -3.44
CA GLU A 149 1.83 26.98 -2.38
C GLU A 149 3.04 27.74 -2.93
N ALA A 150 3.68 27.26 -3.98
CA ALA A 150 4.78 27.97 -4.63
C ALA A 150 4.30 29.26 -5.30
N GLU A 151 3.14 29.27 -5.97
CA GLU A 151 2.54 30.49 -6.54
C GLU A 151 2.11 31.50 -5.47
N ALA A 152 1.65 31.03 -4.30
CA ALA A 152 1.25 31.91 -3.21
C ALA A 152 2.46 32.63 -2.55
N ILE A 153 3.61 31.99 -2.51
CA ILE A 153 4.85 32.58 -1.94
C ILE A 153 5.47 33.59 -2.92
N GLU A 154 5.44 33.30 -4.21
CA GLU A 154 5.95 34.24 -5.22
C GLU A 154 5.08 35.51 -5.37
N GLY A 155 3.74 35.36 -5.21
CA GLY A 155 2.81 36.51 -5.23
C GLY A 155 2.94 37.45 -4.03
N ALA A 156 3.41 36.97 -2.89
CA ALA A 156 3.62 37.78 -1.68
C ALA A 156 4.92 38.56 -1.66
N ALA A 157 5.90 38.18 -2.48
CA ALA A 157 7.21 38.85 -2.54
C ALA A 157 7.24 40.09 -3.45
N VAL A 158 6.21 40.35 -4.25
CA VAL A 158 6.17 41.45 -5.26
C VAL A 158 5.31 42.64 -4.79
N SER A 159 4.74 42.63 -3.60
CA SER A 159 3.89 43.71 -3.07
C SER A 159 4.47 44.37 -1.83
N GLY A 160 5.79 44.50 -1.78
CA GLY A 160 6.48 45.26 -0.74
C GLY A 160 7.36 46.36 -1.31
#